data_52fd42971035a80c9cd927eb7eb99fdc
#
_entry.id   52fd42971035a80c9cd927eb7eb99fdc
#
_cell.length_a   1.000
_cell.length_b   1.000
_cell.length_c   1.000
_cell.angle_alpha   90.00
_cell.angle_beta   90.00
_cell.angle_gamma   90.00
#
_symmetry.space_group_name_H-M   'P 1'
#
loop_
_entity.id
_entity.type
_entity.pdbx_description
1 polymer ?
#
loop_
_entity_poly.entity_id
_entity_poly.type
_entity_poly.pdbx_seq_one_letter_code
_entity_poly.pdbx_strand_id
1 'polypeptide(L)'
;DSSQSVKLNENTLVLSLGTNFASFNVESQEIIWNIKPDLVAIFEFYDLEDDYLLRGELEMFRIDNNGNIKWKYAGKDIWVNNEGKKEVQIEENKIRLIDFEGNEYVIDYFGKTTAEKSNE
;
A
#
# COMPACT_ATOMS: atom_id res chain seq x y z
N ASP A 1 -0.67 -2.22 12.49
CA ASP A 1 -0.13 -2.14 11.14
C ASP A 1 0.21 -3.52 10.55
N SER A 2 -0.76 -4.41 10.55
CA SER A 2 -0.60 -5.72 9.94
C SER A 2 -0.89 -5.65 8.45
N SER A 3 -0.06 -6.33 7.64
CA SER A 3 -0.33 -6.48 6.21
C SER A 3 -1.51 -7.41 6.00
N GLN A 4 -2.29 -7.14 4.96
CA GLN A 4 -3.45 -7.97 4.62
C GLN A 4 -3.63 -7.99 3.10
N SER A 5 -4.25 -9.04 2.59
CA SER A 5 -4.64 -9.13 1.19
C SER A 5 -6.15 -9.11 1.05
N VAL A 6 -6.86 -9.29 2.15
CA VAL A 6 -8.32 -9.27 2.19
C VAL A 6 -8.76 -8.71 3.54
N LYS A 7 -9.81 -7.88 3.51
CA LYS A 7 -10.41 -7.33 4.73
C LYS A 7 -11.93 -7.33 4.58
N LEU A 8 -12.60 -7.96 5.53
CA LEU A 8 -14.06 -7.93 5.62
C LEU A 8 -14.47 -6.98 6.73
N ASN A 9 -15.27 -5.98 6.43
CA ASN A 9 -15.80 -5.03 7.38
C ASN A 9 -17.31 -4.88 7.13
N GLU A 10 -18.09 -5.48 8.01
CA GLU A 10 -19.56 -5.58 7.85
C GLU A 10 -19.88 -6.23 6.49
N ASN A 11 -20.51 -5.50 5.56
CA ASN A 11 -20.91 -6.03 4.26
C ASN A 11 -19.92 -5.67 3.15
N THR A 12 -18.77 -5.09 3.49
CA THR A 12 -17.78 -4.66 2.51
C THR A 12 -16.55 -5.56 2.58
N LEU A 13 -16.17 -6.12 1.43
CA LEU A 13 -14.97 -6.92 1.27
C LEU A 13 -13.99 -6.14 0.42
N VAL A 14 -12.81 -5.84 0.98
CA VAL A 14 -11.71 -5.19 0.26
C VAL A 14 -10.63 -6.21 0.03
N LEU A 15 -10.12 -6.30 -1.20
CA LEU A 15 -9.08 -7.28 -1.51
C LEU A 15 -8.09 -6.79 -2.56
N SER A 16 -6.86 -7.29 -2.45
CA SER A 16 -5.83 -7.12 -3.48
C SER A 16 -5.63 -8.47 -4.17
N LEU A 17 -5.62 -8.47 -5.50
CA LEU A 17 -5.46 -9.67 -6.29
C LEU A 17 -4.73 -9.34 -7.58
N GLY A 18 -3.48 -9.82 -7.70
CA GLY A 18 -2.65 -9.54 -8.86
C GLY A 18 -2.37 -8.05 -8.98
N THR A 19 -2.90 -7.41 -10.03
CA THR A 19 -2.76 -5.97 -10.26
C THR A 19 -3.98 -5.18 -9.82
N ASN A 20 -5.01 -5.86 -9.29
CA ASN A 20 -6.27 -5.24 -8.92
C ASN A 20 -6.35 -4.97 -7.43
N PHE A 21 -6.99 -3.88 -7.08
CA PHE A 21 -7.42 -3.57 -5.72
C PHE A 21 -8.90 -3.19 -5.80
N ALA A 22 -9.74 -3.87 -5.04
CA ALA A 22 -11.18 -3.79 -5.25
C ALA A 22 -11.97 -3.85 -3.95
N SER A 23 -13.16 -3.26 -3.99
CA SER A 23 -14.13 -3.31 -2.91
C SER A 23 -15.45 -3.86 -3.44
N PHE A 24 -16.04 -4.78 -2.67
CA PHE A 24 -17.29 -5.45 -3.02
C PHE A 24 -18.30 -5.30 -1.90
N ASN A 25 -19.57 -5.22 -2.26
CA ASN A 25 -20.65 -5.41 -1.30
C ASN A 25 -21.03 -6.89 -1.33
N VAL A 26 -20.79 -7.60 -0.21
CA VAL A 26 -21.04 -9.05 -0.15
C VAL A 26 -22.51 -9.38 -0.16
N GLU A 27 -23.36 -8.51 0.37
CA GLU A 27 -24.80 -8.74 0.42
C GLU A 27 -25.43 -8.63 -0.97
N SER A 28 -25.13 -7.54 -1.69
CA SER A 28 -25.65 -7.34 -3.05
C SER A 28 -24.83 -8.07 -4.11
N GLN A 29 -23.62 -8.53 -3.77
CA GLN A 29 -22.66 -9.16 -4.69
C GLN A 29 -22.20 -8.23 -5.81
N GLU A 30 -22.21 -6.93 -5.53
CA GLU A 30 -21.80 -5.93 -6.50
C GLU A 30 -20.41 -5.37 -6.20
N ILE A 31 -19.68 -5.03 -7.28
CA ILE A 31 -18.41 -4.33 -7.16
C ILE A 31 -18.71 -2.87 -6.82
N ILE A 32 -18.10 -2.39 -5.71
CA ILE A 32 -18.22 -0.98 -5.33
C ILE A 32 -17.21 -0.17 -6.13
N TRP A 33 -15.95 -0.62 -6.18
CA TRP A 33 -14.92 -0.07 -7.04
C TRP A 33 -13.83 -1.12 -7.29
N ASN A 34 -13.12 -0.95 -8.40
CA ASN A 34 -12.01 -1.84 -8.80
C ASN A 34 -11.00 -0.99 -9.56
N ILE A 35 -9.77 -0.97 -9.06
CA ILE A 35 -8.69 -0.17 -9.66
C ILE A 35 -7.45 -1.02 -9.90
N LYS A 36 -6.58 -0.56 -10.81
CA LYS A 36 -5.29 -1.17 -11.11
C LYS A 36 -4.21 -0.09 -10.96
N PRO A 37 -3.82 0.23 -9.71
CA PRO A 37 -2.93 1.36 -9.50
C PRO A 37 -1.49 1.11 -9.93
N ASP A 38 -1.02 -0.14 -9.84
CA ASP A 38 0.35 -0.51 -10.25
C ASP A 38 0.28 -1.37 -11.51
N LEU A 39 1.23 -1.17 -12.43
CA LEU A 39 1.26 -1.89 -13.70
C LEU A 39 1.81 -3.31 -13.57
N VAL A 40 2.50 -3.62 -12.48
CA VAL A 40 3.17 -4.91 -12.30
C VAL A 40 2.43 -5.79 -11.30
N ALA A 41 2.42 -5.42 -10.03
CA ALA A 41 1.80 -6.24 -8.99
C ALA A 41 1.41 -5.41 -7.77
N ILE A 42 0.37 -5.87 -7.08
CA ILE A 42 -0.02 -5.38 -5.76
C ILE A 42 0.24 -6.52 -4.79
N PHE A 43 1.07 -6.31 -3.76
CA PHE A 43 1.43 -7.37 -2.84
C PHE A 43 0.48 -7.49 -1.66
N GLU A 44 0.25 -6.39 -0.98
CA GLU A 44 -0.67 -6.36 0.17
C GLU A 44 -1.05 -4.92 0.47
N PHE A 45 -1.95 -4.75 1.42
CA PHE A 45 -2.34 -3.42 1.88
C PHE A 45 -2.40 -3.37 3.41
N TYR A 46 -2.44 -2.15 3.93
CA TYR A 46 -2.47 -1.83 5.35
C TYR A 46 -3.57 -0.83 5.60
N ASP A 47 -4.14 -0.87 6.79
CA ASP A 47 -5.03 0.21 7.22
C ASP A 47 -4.19 1.46 7.49
N LEU A 48 -4.62 2.59 7.00
CA LEU A 48 -3.97 3.89 7.22
C LEU A 48 -5.06 4.92 7.49
N GLU A 49 -5.33 5.16 8.79
CA GLU A 49 -6.46 5.97 9.22
C GLU A 49 -7.75 5.37 8.62
N ASP A 50 -8.56 6.17 7.93
CA ASP A 50 -9.78 5.65 7.27
C ASP A 50 -9.51 5.17 5.83
N ASP A 51 -8.25 5.16 5.42
CA ASP A 51 -7.82 4.81 4.07
C ASP A 51 -7.01 3.52 4.08
N TYR A 52 -6.38 3.23 2.96
CA TYR A 52 -5.48 2.08 2.79
C TYR A 52 -4.13 2.54 2.25
N LEU A 53 -3.06 1.92 2.76
CA LEU A 53 -1.72 2.02 2.16
C LEU A 53 -1.49 0.73 1.39
N LEU A 54 -1.20 0.85 0.10
CA LEU A 54 -1.00 -0.27 -0.80
C LEU A 54 0.46 -0.40 -1.14
N ARG A 55 1.02 -1.61 -0.97
CA ARG A 55 2.38 -1.90 -1.44
C ARG A 55 2.31 -2.55 -2.81
N GLY A 56 2.60 -1.76 -3.86
CA GLY A 56 2.83 -2.28 -5.19
C GLY A 56 4.30 -2.61 -5.39
N GLU A 57 4.65 -3.24 -6.50
CA GLU A 57 6.04 -3.53 -6.80
C GLU A 57 6.82 -2.24 -7.10
N LEU A 58 6.25 -1.35 -7.89
CA LEU A 58 6.91 -0.13 -8.35
C LEU A 58 6.65 1.06 -7.44
N GLU A 59 5.45 1.17 -6.89
CA GLU A 59 5.03 2.33 -6.11
C GLU A 59 4.22 1.93 -4.89
N MET A 60 4.19 2.82 -3.90
CA MET A 60 3.26 2.79 -2.78
C MET A 60 2.12 3.74 -3.09
N PHE A 61 0.92 3.43 -2.57
CA PHE A 61 -0.28 4.23 -2.84
C PHE A 61 -1.08 4.43 -1.57
N ARG A 62 -1.61 5.62 -1.37
CA ARG A 62 -2.69 5.82 -0.40
C ARG A 62 -3.99 5.92 -1.17
N ILE A 63 -4.95 5.07 -0.81
CA ILE A 63 -6.22 4.93 -1.52
C ILE A 63 -7.35 5.10 -0.50
N ASP A 64 -8.32 5.94 -0.80
CA ASP A 64 -9.44 6.17 0.10
C ASP A 64 -10.52 5.07 -0.05
N ASN A 65 -11.55 5.15 0.80
CA ASN A 65 -12.64 4.18 0.81
C ASN A 65 -13.51 4.18 -0.46
N ASN A 66 -13.33 5.17 -1.31
CA ASN A 66 -14.06 5.27 -2.59
C ASN A 66 -13.20 4.81 -3.77
N GLY A 67 -12.01 4.29 -3.52
CA GLY A 67 -11.11 3.81 -4.56
C GLY A 67 -10.30 4.91 -5.24
N ASN A 68 -10.22 6.09 -4.65
CA ASN A 68 -9.45 7.21 -5.20
C ASN A 68 -8.02 7.19 -4.67
N ILE A 69 -7.05 7.32 -5.56
CA ILE A 69 -5.64 7.42 -5.20
C ILE A 69 -5.38 8.83 -4.70
N LYS A 70 -4.99 8.95 -3.42
CA LYS A 70 -4.66 10.26 -2.82
C LYS A 70 -3.24 10.68 -3.14
N TRP A 71 -2.32 9.74 -3.11
CA TRP A 71 -0.94 9.96 -3.53
C TRP A 71 -0.29 8.63 -3.88
N LYS A 72 0.84 8.71 -4.57
CA LYS A 72 1.71 7.57 -4.84
C LYS A 72 3.16 7.98 -4.60
N TYR A 73 3.99 7.00 -4.23
CA TYR A 73 5.37 7.23 -3.84
C TYR A 73 6.26 6.15 -4.45
N ALA A 74 7.29 6.59 -5.16
CA ALA A 74 8.29 5.71 -5.74
C ALA A 74 9.65 5.97 -5.08
N GLY A 75 10.39 4.91 -4.78
CA GLY A 75 11.76 5.01 -4.30
C GLY A 75 12.75 4.81 -5.43
N LYS A 76 14.00 4.52 -5.06
CA LYS A 76 15.07 4.27 -6.02
C LYS A 76 14.99 2.87 -6.64
N ASP A 77 14.28 1.96 -5.99
CA ASP A 77 14.14 0.57 -6.41
C ASP A 77 12.77 0.03 -6.03
N ILE A 78 12.50 -1.21 -6.41
CA ILE A 78 11.21 -1.85 -6.15
C ILE A 78 11.02 -2.15 -4.66
N TRP A 79 9.75 -2.35 -4.27
CA TRP A 79 9.36 -2.53 -2.87
C TRP A 79 9.31 -4.01 -2.48
N VAL A 80 10.39 -4.73 -2.81
CA VAL A 80 10.65 -6.11 -2.37
C VAL A 80 12.06 -6.12 -1.85
N ASN A 81 12.27 -6.32 -0.55
CA ASN A 81 13.60 -6.28 0.03
C ASN A 81 14.36 -7.58 -0.25
N ASN A 82 15.60 -7.48 -0.72
CA ASN A 82 16.40 -8.65 -1.10
C ASN A 82 16.89 -9.48 0.08
N GLU A 83 16.78 -8.95 1.30
CA GLU A 83 17.13 -9.68 2.53
C GLU A 83 15.90 -10.14 3.30
N GLY A 84 14.71 -9.95 2.74
CA GLY A 84 13.47 -10.35 3.38
C GLY A 84 13.02 -9.47 4.53
N LYS A 85 13.55 -8.26 4.65
CA LYS A 85 13.11 -7.31 5.66
C LYS A 85 11.72 -6.81 5.32
N LYS A 86 10.96 -6.44 6.35
CA LYS A 86 9.61 -5.91 6.18
C LYS A 86 9.67 -4.55 5.50
N GLU A 87 9.05 -4.44 4.34
CA GLU A 87 9.15 -3.26 3.49
C GLU A 87 8.39 -2.06 4.03
N VAL A 88 7.34 -2.29 4.81
CA VAL A 88 6.47 -1.22 5.32
C VAL A 88 6.32 -1.33 6.83
N GLN A 89 6.53 -0.23 7.53
CA GLN A 89 6.25 -0.11 8.96
C GLN A 89 5.50 1.20 9.19
N ILE A 90 4.24 1.10 9.58
CA ILE A 90 3.40 2.27 9.84
C ILE A 90 3.54 2.64 11.32
N GLU A 91 3.94 3.88 11.58
CA GLU A 91 4.07 4.45 12.92
C GLU A 91 3.17 5.67 13.03
N GLU A 92 3.05 6.23 14.22
CA GLU A 92 2.27 7.45 14.40
C GLU A 92 2.87 8.58 13.58
N ASN A 93 2.08 9.12 12.64
CA ASN A 93 2.42 10.24 11.75
C ASN A 93 3.55 9.96 10.75
N LYS A 94 4.00 8.72 10.61
CA LYS A 94 5.04 8.41 9.62
C LYS A 94 5.00 6.96 9.16
N ILE A 95 5.56 6.72 8.00
CA ILE A 95 5.67 5.39 7.38
C ILE A 95 7.14 5.16 7.06
N ARG A 96 7.69 4.05 7.56
CA ARG A 96 9.07 3.65 7.23
C ARG A 96 9.01 2.64 6.10
N LEU A 97 9.84 2.85 5.09
CA LEU A 97 9.91 2.01 3.90
C LEU A 97 11.34 1.56 3.64
N ILE A 98 11.49 0.35 3.12
CA ILE A 98 12.78 -0.15 2.66
C ILE A 98 12.58 -0.80 1.29
N ASP A 99 13.48 -0.51 0.34
CA ASP A 99 13.37 -1.05 -1.02
C ASP A 99 14.23 -2.30 -1.21
N PHE A 100 14.35 -2.78 -2.46
CA PHE A 100 15.07 -4.00 -2.81
C PHE A 100 16.54 -3.95 -2.35
N GLU A 101 17.22 -2.84 -2.58
CA GLU A 101 18.64 -2.70 -2.25
C GLU A 101 18.90 -2.28 -0.81
N GLY A 102 17.85 -2.09 -0.01
CA GLY A 102 17.98 -1.71 1.39
C GLY A 102 18.04 -0.22 1.63
N ASN A 103 17.72 0.61 0.64
CA ASN A 103 17.57 2.04 0.85
C ASN A 103 16.35 2.29 1.72
N GLU A 104 16.48 3.16 2.71
CA GLU A 104 15.42 3.42 3.68
C GLU A 104 14.84 4.80 3.48
N TYR A 105 13.51 4.89 3.68
CA TYR A 105 12.76 6.12 3.50
C TYR A 105 11.81 6.29 4.66
N VAL A 106 11.62 7.53 5.10
CA VAL A 106 10.55 7.88 6.02
C VAL A 106 9.69 8.90 5.32
N ILE A 107 8.41 8.59 5.20
CA ILE A 107 7.43 9.51 4.60
C ILE A 107 6.35 9.83 5.62
N ASP A 108 5.68 10.95 5.43
CA ASP A 108 4.50 11.29 6.22
C ASP A 108 3.26 10.65 5.60
N TYR A 109 2.11 10.84 6.22
CA TYR A 109 0.85 10.27 5.71
C TYR A 109 0.33 10.98 4.46
N PHE A 110 0.97 12.07 4.06
CA PHE A 110 0.66 12.78 2.82
C PHE A 110 1.58 12.38 1.67
N GLY A 111 2.42 11.36 1.88
CA GLY A 111 3.32 10.84 0.85
C GLY A 111 4.57 11.67 0.61
N LYS A 112 4.95 12.49 1.58
CA LYS A 112 6.15 13.35 1.46
C LYS A 112 7.31 12.76 2.24
N THR A 113 8.48 12.72 1.60
CA THR A 113 9.72 12.24 2.23
C THR A 113 10.14 13.18 3.35
N THR A 114 10.38 12.63 4.54
CA THR A 114 10.93 13.38 5.66
C THR A 114 12.37 12.96 5.98
N ALA A 115 12.78 11.75 5.56
CA ALA A 115 14.16 11.27 5.72
C ALA A 115 14.46 10.18 4.71
N GLU A 116 15.71 10.09 4.29
CA GLU A 116 16.21 9.04 3.40
C GLU A 116 17.59 8.60 3.86
N LYS A 117 17.89 7.31 3.65
CA LYS A 117 19.21 6.76 3.91
C LYS A 117 19.55 5.74 2.83
N SER A 118 20.55 6.04 2.02
CA SER A 118 21.06 5.10 1.02
C SER A 118 21.84 3.98 1.70
N ASN A 119 21.65 2.76 1.21
CA ASN A 119 22.40 1.61 1.67
C ASN A 119 23.62 1.41 0.77
N GLU A 120 24.73 2.05 1.15
CA GLU A 120 25.98 1.97 0.40
C GLU A 120 27.02 1.14 1.12
#